data_2653a9a220a422fa7067511bb46fd34b
#
_entry.id   2653a9a220a422fa7067511bb46fd34b
#
_cell.length_a   1.000
_cell.length_b   1.000
_cell.length_c   1.000
_cell.angle_alpha   90.00
_cell.angle_beta   90.00
_cell.angle_gamma   90.00
#
_symmetry.space_group_name_H-M   'P 1'
#
loop_
_entity.id
_entity.type
_entity.pdbx_description
1 polymer ?
#
loop_
_entity_poly.entity_id
_entity_poly.type
_entity_poly.pdbx_seq_one_letter_code
_entity_poly.pdbx_strand_id
1 'polypeptide(L)'
;TGFPEGEPGFSLGVSACYAGIYQGELLIAGGCNFPETPAAEGGKKKFYQGIYATDASADSVFVWRKVGQLPVAAAYGVSVSTPRGIVCVGGSNENGSLSAVYRLSLSDDKQAVIVDTLPSLPCTMDNMSGSVVDYILFVAGGNVNGKPSNGLYCLNLGNPETGWQQLPDFP
;
A
#
# COMPACT_ATOMS: atom_id res chain seq x y z
N THR A 1 10.69 -18.23 -12.05
CA THR A 1 9.61 -17.27 -11.98
C THR A 1 9.81 -16.31 -10.79
N GLY A 2 10.73 -15.39 -10.91
CA GLY A 2 10.98 -14.35 -9.91
C GLY A 2 10.39 -13.02 -10.35
N PHE A 3 10.45 -12.03 -9.48
CA PHE A 3 10.21 -10.66 -9.86
C PHE A 3 11.24 -10.23 -10.92
N PRO A 4 10.85 -9.38 -11.89
CA PRO A 4 11.80 -8.82 -12.84
C PRO A 4 12.90 -8.06 -12.11
N GLU A 5 14.04 -7.85 -12.75
CA GLU A 5 15.10 -7.00 -12.23
C GLU A 5 14.51 -5.64 -11.83
N GLY A 6 14.74 -5.24 -10.61
CA GLY A 6 14.15 -4.07 -10.00
C GLY A 6 15.04 -3.53 -8.88
N GLU A 7 14.42 -3.17 -7.78
CA GLU A 7 15.17 -2.69 -6.61
C GLU A 7 15.98 -3.84 -6.00
N PRO A 8 17.32 -3.65 -5.78
CA PRO A 8 18.16 -4.67 -5.16
C PRO A 8 17.57 -5.17 -3.83
N GLY A 9 17.47 -6.51 -3.68
CA GLY A 9 16.93 -7.15 -2.50
C GLY A 9 15.41 -7.40 -2.54
N PHE A 10 14.65 -6.80 -3.45
CA PHE A 10 13.21 -7.03 -3.56
C PHE A 10 12.88 -8.48 -3.91
N SER A 11 13.67 -9.11 -4.78
CA SER A 11 13.48 -10.50 -5.21
C SER A 11 13.65 -11.55 -4.11
N LEU A 12 14.19 -11.18 -2.94
CA LEU A 12 14.25 -12.04 -1.76
C LEU A 12 12.87 -12.20 -1.08
N GLY A 13 11.89 -11.46 -1.55
CA GLY A 13 10.56 -11.35 -0.98
C GLY A 13 10.43 -10.17 -0.04
N VAL A 14 9.24 -9.60 0.00
CA VAL A 14 8.90 -8.46 0.87
C VAL A 14 7.71 -8.81 1.74
N SER A 15 7.65 -8.19 2.92
CA SER A 15 6.51 -8.23 3.82
C SER A 15 5.81 -6.88 3.87
N ALA A 16 4.55 -6.87 4.32
CA ALA A 16 3.77 -5.67 4.58
C ALA A 16 3.64 -4.72 3.36
N CYS A 17 3.69 -5.26 2.15
CA CYS A 17 3.41 -4.50 0.92
C CYS A 17 1.92 -4.18 0.82
N TYR A 18 1.57 -3.15 0.07
CA TYR A 18 0.22 -2.97 -0.43
C TYR A 18 -0.08 -4.03 -1.48
N ALA A 19 -1.28 -4.57 -1.47
CA ALA A 19 -1.73 -5.54 -2.45
C ALA A 19 -3.20 -5.34 -2.80
N GLY A 20 -3.57 -5.63 -4.04
CA GLY A 20 -4.95 -5.55 -4.48
C GLY A 20 -5.13 -5.99 -5.91
N ILE A 21 -6.40 -6.12 -6.32
CA ILE A 21 -6.77 -6.48 -7.69
C ILE A 21 -7.43 -5.28 -8.37
N TYR A 22 -6.99 -4.98 -9.59
CA TYR A 22 -7.59 -3.97 -10.43
C TYR A 22 -7.56 -4.43 -11.91
N GLN A 23 -8.71 -4.38 -12.59
CA GLN A 23 -8.87 -4.80 -13.99
C GLN A 23 -8.30 -6.20 -14.32
N GLY A 24 -8.45 -7.16 -13.38
CA GLY A 24 -7.96 -8.52 -13.54
C GLY A 24 -6.45 -8.68 -13.28
N GLU A 25 -5.75 -7.63 -12.90
CA GLU A 25 -4.36 -7.67 -12.52
C GLU A 25 -4.21 -7.67 -11.00
N LEU A 26 -3.34 -8.54 -10.48
CA LEU A 26 -2.86 -8.47 -9.10
C LEU A 26 -1.67 -7.50 -9.06
N LEU A 27 -1.80 -6.45 -8.27
CA LEU A 27 -0.71 -5.49 -8.03
C LEU A 27 -0.17 -5.67 -6.62
N ILE A 28 1.16 -5.57 -6.49
CA ILE A 28 1.83 -5.37 -5.22
C ILE A 28 2.71 -4.12 -5.31
N ALA A 29 2.78 -3.37 -4.21
CA ALA A 29 3.54 -2.12 -4.17
C ALA A 29 4.24 -1.93 -2.83
N GLY A 30 5.50 -1.47 -2.88
CA GLY A 30 6.29 -1.25 -1.68
C GLY A 30 6.62 -2.52 -0.93
N GLY A 31 6.55 -2.45 0.40
CA GLY A 31 6.94 -3.52 1.30
C GLY A 31 8.34 -3.33 1.87
N CYS A 32 8.77 -4.25 2.70
CA CYS A 32 10.10 -4.21 3.32
C CYS A 32 10.65 -5.62 3.56
N ASN A 33 11.96 -5.72 3.72
CA ASN A 33 12.65 -6.93 4.16
C ASN A 33 14.01 -6.57 4.81
N PHE A 34 14.82 -7.58 5.07
CA PHE A 34 16.19 -7.47 5.55
C PHE A 34 17.13 -8.12 4.53
N PRO A 35 17.56 -7.38 3.48
CA PRO A 35 18.19 -7.99 2.31
C PRO A 35 19.63 -8.47 2.52
N GLU A 36 20.33 -7.95 3.52
CA GLU A 36 21.74 -8.27 3.75
C GLU A 36 21.92 -9.24 4.93
N THR A 37 21.32 -8.92 6.07
CA THR A 37 21.45 -9.66 7.32
C THR A 37 20.07 -9.82 7.95
N PRO A 38 19.70 -11.00 8.49
CA PRO A 38 18.44 -11.19 9.19
C PRO A 38 18.25 -10.24 10.37
N ALA A 39 17.00 -9.88 10.66
CA ALA A 39 16.67 -9.01 11.78
C ALA A 39 17.23 -9.50 13.13
N ALA A 40 17.18 -10.82 13.36
CA ALA A 40 17.70 -11.45 14.59
C ALA A 40 19.22 -11.29 14.77
N GLU A 41 19.94 -11.01 13.71
CA GLU A 41 21.39 -10.79 13.68
C GLU A 41 21.74 -9.30 13.57
N GLY A 42 20.76 -8.40 13.80
CA GLY A 42 20.96 -6.95 13.77
C GLY A 42 20.89 -6.34 12.37
N GLY A 43 20.32 -7.04 11.39
CA GLY A 43 20.14 -6.54 10.03
C GLY A 43 19.30 -5.28 9.97
N LYS A 44 19.60 -4.44 8.99
CA LYS A 44 18.82 -3.21 8.71
C LYS A 44 17.66 -3.51 7.79
N LYS A 45 16.48 -3.03 8.18
CA LYS A 45 15.28 -3.11 7.36
C LYS A 45 15.40 -2.15 6.17
N LYS A 46 15.07 -2.64 4.98
CA LYS A 46 14.97 -1.85 3.77
C LYS A 46 13.52 -1.78 3.32
N PHE A 47 13.08 -0.58 2.94
CA PHE A 47 11.77 -0.30 2.37
C PHE A 47 11.87 -0.08 0.87
N TYR A 48 10.81 -0.43 0.15
CA TYR A 48 10.79 -0.46 -1.31
C TYR A 48 9.70 0.46 -1.86
N GLN A 49 9.90 0.89 -3.12
CA GLN A 49 8.94 1.74 -3.86
C GLN A 49 8.32 1.02 -5.05
N GLY A 50 8.93 -0.06 -5.53
CA GLY A 50 8.50 -0.73 -6.75
C GLY A 50 7.03 -1.14 -6.73
N ILE A 51 6.36 -0.98 -7.88
CA ILE A 51 5.01 -1.48 -8.13
C ILE A 51 5.11 -2.53 -9.22
N TYR A 52 4.57 -3.70 -8.94
CA TYR A 52 4.61 -4.86 -9.82
C TYR A 52 3.19 -5.37 -10.05
N ALA A 53 2.94 -5.84 -11.27
CA ALA A 53 1.66 -6.39 -11.66
C ALA A 53 1.83 -7.75 -12.34
N THR A 54 0.80 -8.58 -12.20
CA THR A 54 0.66 -9.86 -12.89
C THR A 54 -0.81 -10.12 -13.17
N ASP A 55 -1.10 -10.87 -14.25
CA ASP A 55 -2.46 -11.33 -14.55
C ASP A 55 -2.96 -12.22 -13.41
N ALA A 56 -4.05 -11.83 -12.77
CA ALA A 56 -4.66 -12.57 -11.66
C ALA A 56 -5.48 -13.78 -12.13
N SER A 57 -5.80 -13.88 -13.43
CA SER A 57 -6.50 -15.01 -14.02
C SER A 57 -5.58 -16.15 -14.46
N ALA A 58 -4.27 -16.00 -14.31
CA ALA A 58 -3.31 -16.99 -14.75
C ALA A 58 -3.45 -18.32 -13.99
N ASP A 59 -3.83 -19.38 -14.68
CA ASP A 59 -4.09 -20.70 -14.09
C ASP A 59 -2.83 -21.42 -13.57
N SER A 60 -1.61 -20.93 -13.87
CA SER A 60 -0.42 -21.71 -13.57
C SER A 60 0.84 -20.93 -13.19
N VAL A 61 1.18 -19.83 -13.82
CA VAL A 61 2.42 -19.11 -13.58
C VAL A 61 2.20 -17.61 -13.59
N PHE A 62 2.44 -16.96 -12.47
CA PHE A 62 2.47 -15.51 -12.40
C PHE A 62 3.74 -14.98 -13.05
N VAL A 63 3.57 -14.18 -14.10
CA VAL A 63 4.67 -13.44 -14.75
C VAL A 63 4.60 -12.00 -14.30
N TRP A 64 5.43 -11.67 -13.33
CA TRP A 64 5.50 -10.32 -12.78
C TRP A 64 6.20 -9.37 -13.72
N ARG A 65 5.69 -8.15 -13.84
CA ARG A 65 6.31 -7.02 -14.53
C ARG A 65 6.33 -5.80 -13.62
N LYS A 66 7.38 -5.02 -13.70
CA LYS A 66 7.43 -3.73 -13.00
C LYS A 66 6.61 -2.72 -13.80
N VAL A 67 5.61 -2.11 -13.20
CA VAL A 67 4.71 -1.15 -13.84
C VAL A 67 4.92 0.27 -13.35
N GLY A 68 5.76 0.48 -12.32
CA GLY A 68 6.09 1.81 -11.82
C GLY A 68 6.65 1.78 -10.41
N GLN A 69 6.45 2.88 -9.71
CA GLN A 69 6.89 3.02 -8.32
C GLN A 69 6.01 3.98 -7.52
N LEU A 70 5.93 3.78 -6.21
CA LEU A 70 5.35 4.72 -5.27
C LEU A 70 6.20 6.00 -5.20
N PRO A 71 5.60 7.16 -4.89
CA PRO A 71 6.36 8.40 -4.68
C PRO A 71 7.38 8.30 -3.54
N VAL A 72 7.10 7.52 -2.51
CA VAL A 72 8.01 7.20 -1.39
C VAL A 72 7.96 5.71 -1.09
N ALA A 73 9.05 5.16 -0.57
CA ALA A 73 9.08 3.79 -0.06
C ALA A 73 8.07 3.65 1.09
N ALA A 74 7.34 2.54 1.13
CA ALA A 74 6.32 2.34 2.15
C ALA A 74 6.03 0.85 2.41
N ALA A 75 5.76 0.54 3.67
CA ALA A 75 5.28 -0.77 4.13
C ALA A 75 4.32 -0.55 5.31
N TYR A 76 3.63 -1.60 5.77
CA TYR A 76 2.73 -1.55 6.94
C TYR A 76 1.54 -0.61 6.82
N GLY A 77 1.19 -0.21 5.61
CA GLY A 77 -0.04 0.51 5.34
C GLY A 77 -1.20 -0.43 5.02
N VAL A 78 -2.35 0.16 4.76
CA VAL A 78 -3.55 -0.54 4.31
C VAL A 78 -3.74 -0.35 2.82
N SER A 79 -4.25 -1.37 2.14
CA SER A 79 -4.70 -1.25 0.76
C SER A 79 -6.09 -1.85 0.57
N VAL A 80 -6.90 -1.22 -0.26
CA VAL A 80 -8.23 -1.70 -0.63
C VAL A 80 -8.43 -1.61 -2.13
N SER A 81 -8.99 -2.67 -2.73
CA SER A 81 -9.39 -2.67 -4.14
C SER A 81 -10.71 -1.92 -4.32
N THR A 82 -10.77 -1.08 -5.34
CA THR A 82 -11.98 -0.33 -5.72
C THR A 82 -12.19 -0.40 -7.23
N PRO A 83 -13.38 -0.04 -7.74
CA PRO A 83 -13.60 0.04 -9.18
C PRO A 83 -12.71 1.06 -9.92
N ARG A 84 -12.10 2.00 -9.21
CA ARG A 84 -11.24 3.06 -9.78
C ARG A 84 -9.74 2.82 -9.55
N GLY A 85 -9.35 1.71 -8.95
CA GLY A 85 -7.96 1.41 -8.61
C GLY A 85 -7.81 0.90 -7.18
N ILE A 86 -6.58 0.66 -6.77
CA ILE A 86 -6.21 0.22 -5.43
C ILE A 86 -5.85 1.46 -4.61
N VAL A 87 -6.54 1.69 -3.51
CA VAL A 87 -6.24 2.79 -2.59
C VAL A 87 -5.27 2.29 -1.52
N CYS A 88 -4.10 2.91 -1.46
CA CYS A 88 -3.03 2.64 -0.50
C CYS A 88 -2.99 3.78 0.52
N VAL A 89 -2.99 3.45 1.81
CA VAL A 89 -3.17 4.41 2.91
C VAL A 89 -2.06 4.26 3.93
N GLY A 90 -1.40 5.35 4.29
CA GLY A 90 -0.43 5.45 5.36
C GLY A 90 0.73 4.48 5.23
N GLY A 91 1.07 3.78 6.30
CA GLY A 91 2.23 2.90 6.40
C GLY A 91 3.42 3.59 7.04
N SER A 92 4.60 3.02 6.86
CA SER A 92 5.85 3.57 7.39
C SER A 92 7.03 3.30 6.45
N ASN A 93 8.10 4.03 6.64
CA ASN A 93 9.41 3.80 6.04
C ASN A 93 10.51 4.08 7.08
N GLU A 94 11.76 4.24 6.63
CA GLU A 94 12.90 4.54 7.49
C GLU A 94 12.78 5.86 8.26
N ASN A 95 11.93 6.77 7.80
CA ASN A 95 11.72 8.09 8.42
C ASN A 95 10.53 8.11 9.40
N GLY A 96 9.78 7.00 9.50
CA GLY A 96 8.63 6.87 10.41
C GLY A 96 7.31 6.60 9.69
N SER A 97 6.20 6.78 10.43
CA SER A 97 4.85 6.56 9.91
C SER A 97 4.45 7.65 8.90
N LEU A 98 3.61 7.28 7.96
CA LEU A 98 3.18 8.09 6.82
C LEU A 98 1.71 8.51 6.95
N SER A 99 1.37 9.67 6.39
CA SER A 99 -0.02 10.11 6.19
C SER A 99 -0.47 10.07 4.73
N ALA A 100 0.43 9.71 3.82
CA ALA A 100 0.16 9.72 2.40
C ALA A 100 -0.93 8.70 2.01
N VAL A 101 -1.76 9.09 1.03
CA VAL A 101 -2.79 8.24 0.46
C VAL A 101 -2.69 8.31 -1.05
N TYR A 102 -2.60 7.15 -1.69
CA TYR A 102 -2.47 7.03 -3.14
C TYR A 102 -3.57 6.13 -3.70
N ARG A 103 -4.02 6.43 -4.91
CA ARG A 103 -4.78 5.51 -5.72
C ARG A 103 -3.92 5.05 -6.87
N LEU A 104 -3.76 3.74 -7.00
CA LEU A 104 -3.03 3.08 -8.07
C LEU A 104 -4.02 2.56 -9.09
N SER A 105 -3.95 3.05 -10.32
CA SER A 105 -4.66 2.50 -11.47
C SER A 105 -3.67 2.13 -12.57
N LEU A 106 -4.12 1.46 -13.62
CA LEU A 106 -3.27 1.07 -14.73
C LEU A 106 -3.60 1.91 -15.98
N SER A 107 -2.60 2.12 -16.82
CA SER A 107 -2.79 2.61 -18.19
C SER A 107 -3.66 1.62 -18.99
N ASP A 108 -4.24 2.07 -20.09
CA ASP A 108 -5.14 1.25 -20.93
C ASP A 108 -4.46 -0.03 -21.44
N ASP A 109 -3.17 0.03 -21.73
CA ASP A 109 -2.35 -1.11 -22.15
C ASP A 109 -1.82 -1.95 -20.97
N LYS A 110 -2.14 -1.54 -19.73
CA LYS A 110 -1.70 -2.14 -18.46
C LYS A 110 -0.18 -2.22 -18.25
N GLN A 111 0.61 -1.48 -19.02
CA GLN A 111 2.07 -1.50 -18.92
C GLN A 111 2.63 -0.51 -17.89
N ALA A 112 1.84 0.46 -17.48
CA ALA A 112 2.25 1.47 -16.52
C ALA A 112 1.19 1.69 -15.44
N VAL A 113 1.65 1.98 -14.22
CA VAL A 113 0.79 2.44 -13.14
C VAL A 113 0.61 3.96 -13.22
N ILE A 114 -0.61 4.41 -12.98
CA ILE A 114 -0.96 5.80 -12.74
C ILE A 114 -1.14 5.95 -11.24
N VAL A 115 -0.42 6.88 -10.63
CA VAL A 115 -0.46 7.15 -9.19
C VAL A 115 -1.12 8.49 -8.94
N ASP A 116 -2.36 8.47 -8.47
CA ASP A 116 -3.07 9.67 -8.04
C ASP A 116 -2.88 9.88 -6.54
N THR A 117 -2.62 11.12 -6.13
CA THR A 117 -2.60 11.49 -4.72
C THR A 117 -4.03 11.82 -4.26
N LEU A 118 -4.47 11.19 -3.19
CA LEU A 118 -5.72 11.49 -2.51
C LEU A 118 -5.44 12.31 -1.24
N PRO A 119 -6.48 12.90 -0.61
CA PRO A 119 -6.31 13.64 0.64
C PRO A 119 -5.57 12.81 1.69
N SER A 120 -4.50 13.36 2.23
CA SER A 120 -3.69 12.71 3.27
C SER A 120 -4.50 12.47 4.55
N LEU A 121 -4.16 11.41 5.27
CA LEU A 121 -4.66 11.17 6.62
C LEU A 121 -4.41 12.41 7.52
N PRO A 122 -5.29 12.67 8.49
CA PRO A 122 -5.11 13.79 9.43
C PRO A 122 -3.93 13.58 10.40
N CYS A 123 -3.40 12.38 10.46
CA CYS A 123 -2.25 11.99 11.27
C CYS A 123 -1.43 10.92 10.54
N THR A 124 -0.19 10.69 10.97
CA THR A 124 0.60 9.56 10.44
C THR A 124 0.11 8.26 11.05
N MET A 125 -0.09 7.23 10.22
CA MET A 125 -0.61 5.93 10.67
C MET A 125 0.12 4.76 10.00
N ASP A 126 0.37 3.71 10.76
CA ASP A 126 0.87 2.42 10.28
C ASP A 126 0.22 1.25 11.04
N ASN A 127 0.35 0.03 10.50
CA ASN A 127 -0.19 -1.21 11.09
C ASN A 127 -1.71 -1.19 11.37
N MET A 128 -2.45 -0.29 10.69
CA MET A 128 -3.90 -0.19 10.80
C MET A 128 -4.59 -1.24 9.91
N SER A 129 -5.88 -1.42 10.13
CA SER A 129 -6.78 -2.18 9.27
C SER A 129 -7.68 -1.24 8.47
N GLY A 130 -8.16 -1.68 7.32
CA GLY A 130 -9.09 -0.89 6.52
C GLY A 130 -9.97 -1.74 5.62
N SER A 131 -11.11 -1.16 5.29
CA SER A 131 -12.10 -1.74 4.39
C SER A 131 -12.88 -0.66 3.67
N VAL A 132 -13.53 -1.01 2.56
CA VAL A 132 -14.39 -0.11 1.80
C VAL A 132 -15.80 -0.67 1.73
N VAL A 133 -16.78 0.19 2.01
CA VAL A 133 -18.23 -0.11 1.90
C VAL A 133 -18.88 1.08 1.20
N ASP A 134 -19.60 0.82 0.11
CA ASP A 134 -20.34 1.86 -0.64
C ASP A 134 -19.52 3.14 -0.90
N TYR A 135 -18.30 2.98 -1.40
CA TYR A 135 -17.32 4.06 -1.63
C TYR A 135 -16.81 4.80 -0.38
N ILE A 136 -17.19 4.39 0.82
CA ILE A 136 -16.59 4.92 2.05
C ILE A 136 -15.45 4.00 2.46
N LEU A 137 -14.24 4.54 2.48
CA LEU A 137 -13.06 3.88 3.01
C LEU A 137 -13.02 4.13 4.53
N PHE A 138 -12.92 3.05 5.29
CA PHE A 138 -12.71 3.07 6.73
C PHE A 138 -11.29 2.62 7.05
N VAL A 139 -10.66 3.28 8.01
CA VAL A 139 -9.33 2.92 8.53
C VAL A 139 -9.39 2.94 10.05
N ALA A 140 -8.93 1.89 10.69
CA ALA A 140 -9.09 1.69 12.12
C ALA A 140 -7.80 1.16 12.79
N GLY A 141 -7.51 1.66 13.97
CA GLY A 141 -6.47 1.14 14.86
C GLY A 141 -5.05 1.39 14.39
N GLY A 142 -4.18 0.44 14.63
CA GLY A 142 -2.75 0.54 14.36
C GLY A 142 -2.03 1.51 15.27
N ASN A 143 -0.99 2.14 14.76
CA ASN A 143 -0.27 3.21 15.45
C ASN A 143 -0.62 4.55 14.81
N VAL A 144 -0.96 5.52 15.64
CA VAL A 144 -1.17 6.92 15.26
C VAL A 144 -0.03 7.74 15.89
N ASN A 145 0.72 8.44 15.04
CA ASN A 145 1.90 9.20 15.48
C ASN A 145 2.87 8.34 16.35
N GLY A 146 3.04 7.05 15.96
CA GLY A 146 3.93 6.11 16.62
C GLY A 146 3.41 5.50 17.93
N LYS A 147 2.13 5.65 18.26
CA LYS A 147 1.49 5.08 19.45
C LYS A 147 0.27 4.25 19.10
N PRO A 148 0.02 3.11 19.77
CA PRO A 148 -1.21 2.35 19.59
C PRO A 148 -2.46 3.22 19.74
N SER A 149 -3.45 2.99 18.91
CA SER A 149 -4.67 3.80 18.84
C SER A 149 -5.89 2.94 18.56
N ASN A 150 -7.04 3.35 19.09
CA ASN A 150 -8.36 2.86 18.74
C ASN A 150 -9.14 3.85 17.86
N GLY A 151 -8.43 4.79 17.24
CA GLY A 151 -9.01 5.78 16.33
C GLY A 151 -9.63 5.13 15.10
N LEU A 152 -10.76 5.69 14.67
CA LEU A 152 -11.49 5.29 13.47
C LEU A 152 -11.65 6.50 12.54
N TYR A 153 -11.27 6.33 11.30
CA TYR A 153 -11.31 7.39 10.29
C TYR A 153 -12.04 6.90 9.04
N CYS A 154 -12.70 7.80 8.33
CA CYS A 154 -13.27 7.47 7.03
C CYS A 154 -13.02 8.55 5.98
N LEU A 155 -13.01 8.13 4.72
CA LEU A 155 -12.89 8.98 3.54
C LEU A 155 -13.91 8.55 2.49
N ASN A 156 -14.69 9.52 1.98
CA ASN A 156 -15.59 9.25 0.87
C ASN A 156 -14.83 9.25 -0.46
N LEU A 157 -14.56 8.07 -1.00
CA LEU A 157 -13.85 7.90 -2.29
C LEU A 157 -14.67 8.36 -3.51
N GLY A 158 -16.00 8.55 -3.34
CA GLY A 158 -16.88 9.14 -4.37
C GLY A 158 -16.71 10.66 -4.45
N ASN A 159 -16.36 11.31 -3.35
CA ASN A 159 -16.06 12.74 -3.25
C ASN A 159 -14.91 12.97 -2.25
N PRO A 160 -13.67 12.63 -2.63
CA PRO A 160 -12.54 12.67 -1.70
C PRO A 160 -12.17 14.09 -1.26
N GLU A 161 -12.58 15.12 -2.00
CA GLU A 161 -12.33 16.54 -1.67
C GLU A 161 -12.96 16.96 -0.33
N THR A 162 -13.96 16.19 0.18
CA THR A 162 -14.51 16.44 1.52
C THR A 162 -13.53 16.13 2.64
N GLY A 163 -12.44 15.43 2.34
CA GLY A 163 -11.40 15.06 3.29
C GLY A 163 -11.80 13.93 4.23
N TRP A 164 -10.86 13.56 5.09
CA TRP A 164 -11.04 12.56 6.12
C TRP A 164 -11.92 13.05 7.26
N GLN A 165 -12.74 12.17 7.78
CA GLN A 165 -13.54 12.39 8.97
C GLN A 165 -13.09 11.42 10.05
N GLN A 166 -12.88 11.91 11.27
CA GLN A 166 -12.71 11.07 12.44
C GLN A 166 -14.10 10.67 12.97
N LEU A 167 -14.28 9.39 13.19
CA LEU A 167 -15.46 8.81 13.81
C LEU A 167 -15.18 8.53 15.30
N PRO A 168 -16.21 8.21 16.09
CA PRO A 168 -15.99 7.73 17.47
C PRO A 168 -15.03 6.54 17.48
N ASP A 169 -14.13 6.53 18.44
CA ASP A 169 -13.17 5.45 18.63
C ASP A 169 -13.89 4.10 18.78
N PHE A 170 -13.29 3.05 18.25
CA PHE A 170 -13.81 1.70 18.51
C PHE A 170 -13.36 1.20 19.90
N PRO A 171 -14.12 0.25 20.51
CA PRO A 171 -13.79 -0.27 21.84
C PRO A 171 -12.43 -0.93 21.95
#